data_c073aadcc34bc1d913b0ee74dca82717
#
_entry.id   c073aadcc34bc1d913b0ee74dca82717
#
_cell.length_a   1.000
_cell.length_b   1.000
_cell.length_c   1.000
_cell.angle_alpha   90.00
_cell.angle_beta   90.00
_cell.angle_gamma   90.00
#
_symmetry.space_group_name_H-M   'P 1'
#
loop_
_entity.id
_entity.type
_entity.pdbx_description
1 polymer ?
#
loop_
_entity_poly.entity_id
_entity_poly.type
_entity_poly.pdbx_seq_one_letter_code
_entity_poly.pdbx_strand_id
1 'polypeptide(L)'
;MLKKKSLGQNFLHNPYYLSLIADTASIVPGERVLEVGPGEGALTEALLARGAKVVAIEKDHRLIPVLKKKFAKEIKKGTFLLFEGDALETKLSAVGIRGTYKVVANIPYYITGALIKKFLSEKKPASSLVLLVQKEVAQRIARDKKESILSLSVKVYGEPKYVKTVPRGAFAPAPTVDSAILHIQNISVGRFKDAAAEQKFFTLVKTGFGQKRKFLKRNLEKLLGANADAMFEKAGIHPNARAEDVSLAQWLNLAGIK
;
A
#
# COMPACT_ATOMS: atom_id res chain seq x y z
N MET A 1 -21.10 12.85 15.39
CA MET A 1 -19.88 13.67 15.17
C MET A 1 -19.88 14.18 13.73
N LEU A 2 -19.63 15.47 13.47
CA LEU A 2 -19.60 16.00 12.09
C LEU A 2 -18.35 15.49 11.35
N LYS A 3 -18.57 14.71 10.27
CA LYS A 3 -17.52 14.14 9.44
C LYS A 3 -16.80 15.24 8.64
N LYS A 4 -15.47 15.27 8.66
CA LYS A 4 -14.69 16.28 7.93
C LYS A 4 -14.52 15.83 6.47
N LYS A 5 -15.25 16.45 5.54
CA LYS A 5 -15.10 16.20 4.08
C LYS A 5 -13.65 16.39 3.61
N SER A 6 -12.91 17.34 4.20
CA SER A 6 -11.51 17.61 3.87
C SER A 6 -10.53 16.48 4.22
N LEU A 7 -10.93 15.51 5.07
CA LEU A 7 -10.13 14.34 5.40
C LEU A 7 -10.54 13.10 4.60
N GLY A 8 -11.53 13.20 3.70
CA GLY A 8 -11.99 12.08 2.87
C GLY A 8 -12.52 10.88 3.67
N GLN A 9 -13.10 11.13 4.86
CA GLN A 9 -13.52 10.08 5.80
C GLN A 9 -14.76 9.35 5.31
N ASN A 10 -14.60 8.06 4.99
CA ASN A 10 -15.67 7.10 4.70
C ASN A 10 -15.50 5.92 5.68
N PHE A 11 -16.37 5.84 6.68
CA PHE A 11 -16.26 4.79 7.70
C PHE A 11 -16.94 3.51 7.22
N LEU A 12 -16.20 2.42 7.22
CA LEU A 12 -16.72 1.08 6.94
C LEU A 12 -17.46 0.59 8.18
N HIS A 13 -18.76 0.28 8.04
CA HIS A 13 -19.60 -0.21 9.15
C HIS A 13 -20.06 -1.65 8.96
N ASN A 14 -19.97 -2.20 7.76
CA ASN A 14 -20.43 -3.55 7.48
C ASN A 14 -19.53 -4.60 8.15
N PRO A 15 -20.07 -5.40 9.12
CA PRO A 15 -19.26 -6.35 9.91
C PRO A 15 -18.60 -7.44 9.06
N TYR A 16 -19.25 -7.88 7.98
CA TYR A 16 -18.70 -8.87 7.08
C TYR A 16 -17.37 -8.41 6.45
N TYR A 17 -17.33 -7.17 5.94
CA TYR A 17 -16.10 -6.65 5.32
C TYR A 17 -15.03 -6.31 6.34
N LEU A 18 -15.40 -5.84 7.54
CA LEU A 18 -14.46 -5.63 8.66
C LEU A 18 -13.79 -6.96 9.05
N SER A 19 -14.59 -8.01 9.20
CA SER A 19 -14.08 -9.35 9.47
C SER A 19 -13.16 -9.83 8.34
N LEU A 20 -13.61 -9.72 7.09
CA LEU A 20 -12.84 -10.16 5.94
C LEU A 20 -11.48 -9.45 5.81
N ILE A 21 -11.40 -8.15 6.10
CA ILE A 21 -10.13 -7.40 6.12
C ILE A 21 -9.19 -7.98 7.17
N ALA A 22 -9.69 -8.18 8.39
CA ALA A 22 -8.91 -8.70 9.49
C ALA A 22 -8.50 -10.17 9.27
N ASP A 23 -9.37 -11.01 8.68
CA ASP A 23 -9.06 -12.39 8.30
C ASP A 23 -8.00 -12.46 7.18
N THR A 24 -8.09 -11.55 6.19
CA THR A 24 -7.10 -11.44 5.12
C THR A 24 -5.70 -11.14 5.66
N ALA A 25 -5.60 -10.40 6.76
CA ALA A 25 -4.32 -10.11 7.39
C ALA A 25 -3.67 -11.34 8.05
N SER A 26 -4.41 -12.45 8.24
CA SER A 26 -3.91 -13.71 8.81
C SER A 26 -3.09 -13.47 10.08
N ILE A 27 -3.69 -12.77 11.04
CA ILE A 27 -3.04 -12.34 12.28
C ILE A 27 -2.77 -13.54 13.18
N VAL A 28 -1.55 -13.66 13.64
CA VAL A 28 -1.18 -14.58 14.72
C VAL A 28 -1.35 -13.84 16.06
N PRO A 29 -1.95 -14.46 17.11
CA PRO A 29 -2.11 -13.83 18.41
C PRO A 29 -0.79 -13.26 18.94
N GLY A 30 -0.80 -12.01 19.38
CA GLY A 30 0.38 -11.27 19.83
C GLY A 30 1.16 -10.56 18.72
N GLU A 31 0.81 -10.78 17.46
CA GLU A 31 1.46 -10.12 16.32
C GLU A 31 1.16 -8.61 16.29
N ARG A 32 2.16 -7.84 15.87
CA ARG A 32 2.06 -6.38 15.80
C ARG A 32 1.41 -5.93 14.50
N VAL A 33 0.32 -5.18 14.61
CA VAL A 33 -0.42 -4.60 13.48
C VAL A 33 -0.40 -3.08 13.59
N LEU A 34 0.06 -2.41 12.56
CA LEU A 34 -0.09 -0.97 12.39
C LEU A 34 -1.41 -0.70 11.68
N GLU A 35 -2.31 0.01 12.34
CA GLU A 35 -3.54 0.52 11.75
C GLU A 35 -3.38 2.01 11.40
N VAL A 36 -3.64 2.38 10.16
CA VAL A 36 -3.61 3.78 9.73
C VAL A 36 -5.04 4.29 9.60
N GLY A 37 -5.37 5.34 10.37
CA GLY A 37 -6.70 5.94 10.39
C GLY A 37 -7.76 5.01 10.98
N PRO A 38 -7.67 4.65 12.28
CA PRO A 38 -8.68 3.78 12.93
C PRO A 38 -10.10 4.35 12.88
N GLY A 39 -10.24 5.67 12.69
CA GLY A 39 -11.54 6.31 12.61
C GLY A 39 -12.35 6.12 13.91
N GLU A 40 -13.52 5.52 13.82
CA GLU A 40 -14.36 5.19 14.98
C GLU A 40 -13.97 3.85 15.66
N GLY A 41 -12.91 3.20 15.16
CA GLY A 41 -12.33 1.99 15.74
C GLY A 41 -13.04 0.68 15.39
N ALA A 42 -13.86 0.65 14.33
CA ALA A 42 -14.54 -0.59 13.95
C ALA A 42 -13.59 -1.66 13.45
N LEU A 43 -12.56 -1.28 12.65
CA LEU A 43 -11.53 -2.21 12.21
C LEU A 43 -10.58 -2.56 13.36
N THR A 44 -10.25 -1.60 14.24
CA THR A 44 -9.47 -1.85 15.47
C THR A 44 -10.06 -2.98 16.30
N GLU A 45 -11.40 -2.98 16.53
CA GLU A 45 -12.08 -4.06 17.25
C GLU A 45 -11.88 -5.43 16.58
N ALA A 46 -12.03 -5.48 15.27
CA ALA A 46 -11.87 -6.72 14.52
C ALA A 46 -10.42 -7.26 14.58
N LEU A 47 -9.42 -6.37 14.60
CA LEU A 47 -8.01 -6.74 14.73
C LEU A 47 -7.68 -7.24 16.16
N LEU A 48 -8.16 -6.51 17.18
CA LEU A 48 -7.97 -6.90 18.59
C LEU A 48 -8.64 -8.22 18.91
N ALA A 49 -9.84 -8.47 18.35
CA ALA A 49 -10.55 -9.75 18.52
C ALA A 49 -9.78 -10.96 17.97
N ARG A 50 -8.84 -10.75 17.04
CA ARG A 50 -7.92 -11.76 16.50
C ARG A 50 -6.61 -11.87 17.27
N GLY A 51 -6.51 -11.18 18.42
CA GLY A 51 -5.33 -11.20 19.28
C GLY A 51 -4.18 -10.30 18.80
N ALA A 52 -4.41 -9.38 17.88
CA ALA A 52 -3.39 -8.42 17.46
C ALA A 52 -2.94 -7.51 18.61
N LYS A 53 -1.68 -7.11 18.60
CA LYS A 53 -1.19 -5.91 19.30
C LYS A 53 -1.25 -4.74 18.31
N VAL A 54 -2.30 -3.91 18.43
CA VAL A 54 -2.57 -2.84 17.49
C VAL A 54 -1.86 -1.56 17.89
N VAL A 55 -1.12 -0.99 16.95
CA VAL A 55 -0.57 0.36 17.02
C VAL A 55 -1.33 1.20 16.00
N ALA A 56 -2.08 2.21 16.43
CA ALA A 56 -2.90 3.02 15.56
C ALA A 56 -2.35 4.45 15.46
N ILE A 57 -2.35 5.01 14.24
CA ILE A 57 -2.02 6.42 13.99
C ILE A 57 -3.26 7.10 13.41
N GLU A 58 -3.80 8.08 14.15
CA GLU A 58 -4.98 8.86 13.76
C GLU A 58 -4.62 10.34 13.57
N LYS A 59 -5.02 10.90 12.43
CA LYS A 59 -4.77 12.31 12.11
C LYS A 59 -5.86 13.24 12.63
N ASP A 60 -7.07 12.73 12.82
CA ASP A 60 -8.19 13.53 13.33
C ASP A 60 -8.17 13.57 14.86
N HIS A 61 -7.64 14.67 15.42
CA HIS A 61 -7.56 14.88 16.87
C HIS A 61 -8.90 14.71 17.61
N ARG A 62 -10.05 14.91 16.93
CA ARG A 62 -11.38 14.78 17.53
C ARG A 62 -11.73 13.33 17.82
N LEU A 63 -11.13 12.37 17.10
CA LEU A 63 -11.35 10.94 17.31
C LEU A 63 -10.48 10.36 18.43
N ILE A 64 -9.39 11.04 18.80
CA ILE A 64 -8.47 10.57 19.85
C ILE A 64 -9.18 10.34 21.21
N PRO A 65 -9.98 11.29 21.75
CA PRO A 65 -10.70 11.06 23.00
C PRO A 65 -11.71 9.91 22.91
N VAL A 66 -12.39 9.79 21.75
CA VAL A 66 -13.38 8.74 21.50
C VAL A 66 -12.72 7.36 21.53
N LEU A 67 -11.61 7.20 20.81
CA LEU A 67 -10.83 5.96 20.77
C LEU A 67 -10.24 5.62 22.14
N LYS A 68 -9.68 6.59 22.85
CA LYS A 68 -9.15 6.38 24.22
C LYS A 68 -10.23 5.87 25.17
N LYS A 69 -11.44 6.43 25.11
CA LYS A 69 -12.58 5.98 25.90
C LYS A 69 -13.03 4.58 25.52
N LYS A 70 -13.18 4.33 24.20
CA LYS A 70 -13.66 3.06 23.66
C LYS A 70 -12.72 1.91 23.99
N PHE A 71 -11.41 2.10 23.87
CA PHE A 71 -10.39 1.07 24.05
C PHE A 71 -9.59 1.23 25.35
N ALA A 72 -10.18 1.80 26.40
CA ALA A 72 -9.48 2.06 27.66
C ALA A 72 -8.90 0.78 28.29
N LYS A 73 -9.60 -0.35 28.16
CA LYS A 73 -9.15 -1.66 28.68
C LYS A 73 -7.94 -2.18 27.91
N GLU A 74 -7.96 -2.09 26.58
CA GLU A 74 -6.92 -2.55 25.67
C GLU A 74 -5.66 -1.68 25.80
N ILE A 75 -5.85 -0.37 26.00
CA ILE A 75 -4.73 0.56 26.30
C ILE A 75 -4.08 0.18 27.62
N LYS A 76 -4.87 -0.05 28.68
CA LYS A 76 -4.35 -0.46 30.00
C LYS A 76 -3.61 -1.82 29.94
N LYS A 77 -4.08 -2.75 29.09
CA LYS A 77 -3.43 -4.06 28.85
C LYS A 77 -2.20 -3.95 27.95
N GLY A 78 -1.96 -2.81 27.28
CA GLY A 78 -0.88 -2.64 26.30
C GLY A 78 -1.10 -3.37 24.98
N THR A 79 -2.33 -3.82 24.68
CA THR A 79 -2.69 -4.45 23.40
C THR A 79 -3.14 -3.45 22.34
N PHE A 80 -3.46 -2.20 22.76
CA PHE A 80 -3.76 -1.09 21.86
C PHE A 80 -2.93 0.15 22.23
N LEU A 81 -2.19 0.66 21.26
CA LEU A 81 -1.43 1.92 21.38
C LEU A 81 -1.99 2.91 20.36
N LEU A 82 -2.35 4.12 20.80
CA LEU A 82 -2.93 5.15 19.95
C LEU A 82 -2.04 6.39 19.93
N PHE A 83 -1.69 6.81 18.71
CA PHE A 83 -0.88 8.00 18.44
C PHE A 83 -1.66 8.98 17.58
N GLU A 84 -1.62 10.25 17.96
CA GLU A 84 -2.10 11.35 17.13
C GLU A 84 -1.01 11.77 16.17
N GLY A 85 -1.33 11.83 14.84
CA GLY A 85 -0.35 12.27 13.85
C GLY A 85 -0.70 11.85 12.41
N ASP A 86 0.13 12.30 11.48
CA ASP A 86 0.06 11.88 10.08
C ASP A 86 0.91 10.62 9.86
N ALA A 87 0.29 9.55 9.41
CA ALA A 87 0.98 8.29 9.16
C ALA A 87 2.05 8.41 8.06
N LEU A 88 1.94 9.38 7.15
CA LEU A 88 2.96 9.62 6.13
C LEU A 88 4.24 10.27 6.71
N GLU A 89 4.11 11.04 7.78
CA GLU A 89 5.23 11.78 8.40
C GLU A 89 5.79 11.05 9.63
N THR A 90 4.96 10.25 10.29
CA THR A 90 5.33 9.57 11.53
C THR A 90 6.44 8.55 11.28
N LYS A 91 7.52 8.65 12.07
CA LYS A 91 8.57 7.61 12.12
C LYS A 91 8.04 6.39 12.88
N LEU A 92 8.12 5.22 12.28
CA LEU A 92 7.57 3.98 12.87
C LEU A 92 8.22 3.63 14.21
N SER A 93 9.51 3.91 14.37
CA SER A 93 10.22 3.71 15.63
C SER A 93 9.68 4.56 16.79
N ALA A 94 9.19 5.76 16.49
CA ALA A 94 8.61 6.67 17.48
C ALA A 94 7.27 6.16 18.05
N VAL A 95 6.55 5.38 17.27
CA VAL A 95 5.27 4.76 17.70
C VAL A 95 5.43 3.32 18.14
N GLY A 96 6.65 2.89 18.44
CA GLY A 96 6.92 1.56 19.00
C GLY A 96 6.89 0.42 17.98
N ILE A 97 6.84 0.70 16.68
CA ILE A 97 6.98 -0.31 15.64
C ILE A 97 8.46 -0.66 15.48
N ARG A 98 8.82 -1.84 16.02
CA ARG A 98 10.17 -2.40 15.94
C ARG A 98 10.05 -3.87 15.51
N GLY A 99 10.89 -4.31 14.56
CA GLY A 99 10.82 -5.69 14.03
C GLY A 99 9.70 -5.88 13.01
N THR A 100 9.21 -7.11 12.89
CA THR A 100 8.18 -7.49 11.93
C THR A 100 6.81 -6.96 12.36
N TYR A 101 6.05 -6.44 11.41
CA TYR A 101 4.70 -5.93 11.61
C TYR A 101 3.89 -6.06 10.31
N LYS A 102 2.57 -6.02 10.42
CA LYS A 102 1.64 -5.91 9.30
C LYS A 102 0.99 -4.54 9.30
N VAL A 103 0.56 -4.08 8.13
CA VAL A 103 -0.26 -2.86 8.01
C VAL A 103 -1.66 -3.26 7.60
N VAL A 104 -2.67 -2.81 8.34
CA VAL A 104 -4.08 -3.00 7.99
C VAL A 104 -4.76 -1.65 8.08
N ALA A 105 -5.43 -1.22 7.01
CA ALA A 105 -6.00 0.13 6.99
C ALA A 105 -7.19 0.28 6.05
N ASN A 106 -8.18 1.07 6.52
CA ASN A 106 -9.21 1.69 5.70
C ASN A 106 -8.82 3.16 5.48
N ILE A 107 -8.07 3.45 4.42
CA ILE A 107 -7.42 4.75 4.22
C ILE A 107 -8.20 5.67 3.29
N PRO A 108 -8.09 7.00 3.50
CA PRO A 108 -8.56 7.96 2.51
C PRO A 108 -7.87 7.74 1.16
N TYR A 109 -8.65 7.74 0.07
CA TYR A 109 -8.15 7.35 -1.25
C TYR A 109 -7.01 8.22 -1.78
N TYR A 110 -6.98 9.52 -1.42
CA TYR A 110 -5.98 10.44 -1.92
C TYR A 110 -4.54 10.17 -1.41
N ILE A 111 -4.39 9.41 -0.31
CA ILE A 111 -3.06 9.04 0.22
C ILE A 111 -2.63 7.62 -0.15
N THR A 112 -3.46 6.83 -0.84
CA THR A 112 -3.20 5.41 -1.11
C THR A 112 -1.82 5.16 -1.70
N GLY A 113 -1.46 5.87 -2.78
CA GLY A 113 -0.16 5.67 -3.45
C GLY A 113 1.02 6.04 -2.57
N ALA A 114 0.92 7.15 -1.83
CA ALA A 114 1.98 7.62 -0.92
C ALA A 114 2.17 6.64 0.24
N LEU A 115 1.09 6.11 0.80
CA LEU A 115 1.10 5.19 1.91
C LEU A 115 1.67 3.82 1.53
N ILE A 116 1.24 3.28 0.38
CA ILE A 116 1.82 2.05 -0.18
C ILE A 116 3.33 2.23 -0.38
N LYS A 117 3.75 3.32 -1.04
CA LYS A 117 5.17 3.59 -1.26
C LYS A 117 5.93 3.63 0.07
N LYS A 118 5.44 4.37 1.08
CA LYS A 118 6.08 4.47 2.39
C LYS A 118 6.34 3.09 2.98
N PHE A 119 5.31 2.25 3.12
CA PHE A 119 5.44 0.97 3.82
C PHE A 119 6.18 -0.11 3.04
N LEU A 120 6.31 0.02 1.72
CA LEU A 120 7.12 -0.87 0.90
C LEU A 120 8.61 -0.47 0.88
N SER A 121 8.94 0.82 0.99
CA SER A 121 10.32 1.35 0.90
C SER A 121 10.97 1.66 2.25
N GLU A 122 10.34 1.32 3.38
CA GLU A 122 10.97 1.43 4.71
C GLU A 122 12.19 0.48 4.81
N LYS A 123 13.20 0.86 5.58
CA LYS A 123 14.37 -0.02 5.85
C LYS A 123 13.96 -1.38 6.44
N LYS A 124 12.87 -1.39 7.19
CA LYS A 124 12.19 -2.59 7.69
C LYS A 124 10.75 -2.53 7.22
N PRO A 125 10.44 -3.03 6.01
CA PRO A 125 9.10 -2.95 5.46
C PRO A 125 8.12 -3.80 6.28
N ALA A 126 6.84 -3.52 6.12
CA ALA A 126 5.81 -4.39 6.64
C ALA A 126 5.91 -5.77 5.98
N SER A 127 5.64 -6.85 6.71
CA SER A 127 5.59 -8.20 6.12
C SER A 127 4.39 -8.39 5.18
N SER A 128 3.32 -7.60 5.41
CA SER A 128 2.10 -7.64 4.63
C SER A 128 1.33 -6.32 4.78
N LEU A 129 0.62 -5.91 3.71
CA LEU A 129 -0.32 -4.79 3.73
C LEU A 129 -1.71 -5.29 3.33
N VAL A 130 -2.73 -5.04 4.16
CA VAL A 130 -4.14 -5.24 3.80
C VAL A 130 -4.82 -3.89 3.80
N LEU A 131 -5.16 -3.41 2.63
CA LEU A 131 -5.64 -2.04 2.44
C LEU A 131 -7.01 -2.03 1.77
N LEU A 132 -7.91 -1.20 2.29
CA LEU A 132 -9.15 -0.87 1.60
C LEU A 132 -8.91 0.37 0.74
N VAL A 133 -8.95 0.18 -0.58
CA VAL A 133 -8.62 1.21 -1.57
C VAL A 133 -9.74 1.33 -2.61
N GLN A 134 -9.71 2.33 -3.49
CA GLN A 134 -10.64 2.39 -4.62
C GLN A 134 -10.52 1.12 -5.49
N LYS A 135 -11.66 0.59 -5.94
CA LYS A 135 -11.73 -0.63 -6.75
C LYS A 135 -10.82 -0.57 -7.98
N GLU A 136 -10.82 0.56 -8.69
CA GLU A 136 -9.97 0.78 -9.86
C GLU A 136 -8.47 0.70 -9.51
N VAL A 137 -8.07 1.26 -8.36
CA VAL A 137 -6.67 1.21 -7.90
C VAL A 137 -6.25 -0.22 -7.60
N ALA A 138 -7.09 -0.99 -6.91
CA ALA A 138 -6.83 -2.40 -6.63
C ALA A 138 -6.75 -3.25 -7.91
N GLN A 139 -7.65 -3.00 -8.88
CA GLN A 139 -7.64 -3.67 -10.19
C GLN A 139 -6.35 -3.38 -10.94
N ARG A 140 -5.97 -2.10 -11.04
CA ARG A 140 -4.73 -1.66 -11.71
C ARG A 140 -3.48 -2.27 -11.11
N ILE A 141 -3.44 -2.46 -9.80
CA ILE A 141 -2.28 -3.05 -9.12
C ILE A 141 -2.23 -4.57 -9.30
N ALA A 142 -3.37 -5.27 -9.16
CA ALA A 142 -3.37 -6.70 -8.97
C ALA A 142 -3.92 -7.51 -10.16
N ARG A 143 -4.68 -6.91 -11.08
CA ARG A 143 -5.40 -7.64 -12.14
C ARG A 143 -5.14 -7.18 -13.56
N ASP A 144 -4.84 -5.89 -13.75
CA ASP A 144 -4.66 -5.35 -15.09
C ASP A 144 -3.43 -5.97 -15.76
N LYS A 145 -3.58 -6.27 -17.06
CA LYS A 145 -2.48 -6.75 -17.89
C LYS A 145 -1.46 -5.64 -18.17
N LYS A 146 -1.92 -4.40 -18.21
CA LYS A 146 -1.08 -3.22 -18.41
C LYS A 146 -0.49 -2.74 -17.10
N GLU A 147 0.80 -2.47 -17.13
CA GLU A 147 1.50 -1.97 -15.95
C GLU A 147 1.35 -0.45 -15.79
N SER A 148 1.61 0.00 -14.58
CA SER A 148 1.70 1.41 -14.21
C SER A 148 2.86 1.60 -13.25
N ILE A 149 3.29 2.85 -13.02
CA ILE A 149 4.31 3.14 -12.00
C ILE A 149 3.89 2.53 -10.66
N LEU A 150 2.61 2.66 -10.28
CA LEU A 150 2.13 2.12 -9.01
C LEU A 150 2.13 0.59 -8.97
N SER A 151 1.65 -0.09 -10.03
CA SER A 151 1.64 -1.55 -10.06
C SER A 151 3.05 -2.14 -10.02
N LEU A 152 3.98 -1.57 -10.80
CA LEU A 152 5.40 -1.97 -10.76
C LEU A 152 6.04 -1.68 -9.41
N SER A 153 5.71 -0.53 -8.77
CA SER A 153 6.19 -0.20 -7.44
C SER A 153 5.72 -1.17 -6.37
N VAL A 154 4.55 -1.76 -6.54
CA VAL A 154 4.05 -2.80 -5.62
C VAL A 154 4.69 -4.15 -5.95
N LYS A 155 4.62 -4.56 -7.21
CA LYS A 155 5.05 -5.90 -7.66
C LYS A 155 6.54 -6.14 -7.49
N VAL A 156 7.37 -5.09 -7.48
CA VAL A 156 8.82 -5.22 -7.25
C VAL A 156 9.16 -5.58 -5.81
N TYR A 157 8.31 -5.23 -4.85
CA TYR A 157 8.51 -5.54 -3.44
C TYR A 157 7.66 -6.69 -2.93
N GLY A 158 6.49 -6.96 -3.52
CA GLY A 158 5.57 -7.96 -2.99
C GLY A 158 4.56 -8.45 -4.02
N GLU A 159 3.68 -9.32 -3.58
CA GLU A 159 2.68 -9.98 -4.41
C GLU A 159 1.30 -9.38 -4.13
N PRO A 160 0.74 -8.55 -5.02
CA PRO A 160 -0.59 -7.99 -4.83
C PRO A 160 -1.68 -8.99 -5.19
N LYS A 161 -2.69 -9.09 -4.31
CA LYS A 161 -3.92 -9.86 -4.52
C LYS A 161 -5.14 -8.97 -4.38
N TYR A 162 -6.03 -9.03 -5.36
CA TYR A 162 -7.37 -8.45 -5.25
C TYR A 162 -8.27 -9.44 -4.52
N VAL A 163 -8.62 -9.15 -3.28
CA VAL A 163 -9.39 -10.09 -2.44
C VAL A 163 -10.88 -10.02 -2.76
N LYS A 164 -11.49 -8.84 -2.59
CA LYS A 164 -12.95 -8.65 -2.73
C LYS A 164 -13.32 -7.20 -3.04
N THR A 165 -14.35 -7.01 -3.86
CA THR A 165 -15.00 -5.70 -3.99
C THR A 165 -15.82 -5.41 -2.75
N VAL A 166 -15.77 -4.16 -2.28
CA VAL A 166 -16.59 -3.62 -1.19
C VAL A 166 -17.48 -2.53 -1.77
N PRO A 167 -18.80 -2.74 -1.85
CA PRO A 167 -19.71 -1.77 -2.44
C PRO A 167 -19.74 -0.49 -1.60
N ARG A 168 -19.93 0.65 -2.25
CA ARG A 168 -20.01 1.96 -1.61
C ARG A 168 -21.06 2.05 -0.50
N GLY A 169 -22.13 1.27 -0.59
CA GLY A 169 -23.18 1.20 0.45
C GLY A 169 -22.73 0.56 1.77
N ALA A 170 -21.53 -0.05 1.85
CA ALA A 170 -20.97 -0.56 3.09
C ALA A 170 -20.38 0.54 4.00
N PHE A 171 -20.34 1.80 3.52
CA PHE A 171 -19.74 2.93 4.21
C PHE A 171 -20.78 3.99 4.59
N ALA A 172 -20.46 4.77 5.61
CA ALA A 172 -21.19 5.99 5.96
C ALA A 172 -20.21 7.13 6.31
N PRO A 173 -20.21 8.24 5.50
CA PRO A 173 -20.94 8.42 4.25
C PRO A 173 -20.47 7.46 3.15
N ALA A 174 -21.35 7.17 2.19
CA ALA A 174 -20.95 6.38 1.04
C ALA A 174 -19.96 7.16 0.15
N PRO A 175 -18.86 6.56 -0.29
CA PRO A 175 -17.95 7.15 -1.25
C PRO A 175 -18.60 7.22 -2.65
N THR A 176 -17.97 7.95 -3.57
CA THR A 176 -18.46 8.07 -4.96
C THR A 176 -18.28 6.79 -5.78
N VAL A 177 -17.31 5.95 -5.41
CA VAL A 177 -16.95 4.71 -6.11
C VAL A 177 -16.87 3.53 -5.15
N ASP A 178 -16.99 2.31 -5.69
CA ASP A 178 -16.74 1.10 -4.91
C ASP A 178 -15.27 1.02 -4.48
N SER A 179 -15.04 0.31 -3.38
CA SER A 179 -13.73 -0.03 -2.87
C SER A 179 -13.37 -1.47 -3.19
N ALA A 180 -12.13 -1.84 -2.90
CA ALA A 180 -11.72 -3.22 -2.88
C ALA A 180 -10.68 -3.46 -1.78
N ILE A 181 -10.67 -4.67 -1.24
CA ILE A 181 -9.63 -5.14 -0.34
C ILE A 181 -8.45 -5.58 -1.21
N LEU A 182 -7.34 -4.88 -1.07
CA LEU A 182 -6.05 -5.18 -1.68
C LEU A 182 -5.13 -5.77 -0.62
N HIS A 183 -4.61 -6.96 -0.88
CA HIS A 183 -3.60 -7.61 -0.04
C HIS A 183 -2.27 -7.63 -0.78
N ILE A 184 -1.23 -7.05 -0.20
CA ILE A 184 0.15 -7.15 -0.70
C ILE A 184 0.88 -8.04 0.30
N GLN A 185 1.29 -9.22 -0.13
CA GLN A 185 1.93 -10.24 0.69
C GLN A 185 3.38 -10.47 0.26
N ASN A 186 4.13 -11.26 1.04
CA ASN A 186 5.51 -11.64 0.74
C ASN A 186 6.41 -10.42 0.46
N ILE A 187 6.24 -9.36 1.26
CA ILE A 187 6.97 -8.11 1.05
C ILE A 187 8.42 -8.30 1.44
N SER A 188 9.33 -7.97 0.51
CA SER A 188 10.77 -8.05 0.70
C SER A 188 11.50 -6.96 -0.09
N VAL A 189 12.52 -6.39 0.48
CA VAL A 189 13.48 -5.50 -0.20
C VAL A 189 14.64 -6.26 -0.84
N GLY A 190 14.73 -7.58 -0.63
CA GLY A 190 15.86 -8.40 -1.06
C GLY A 190 16.03 -8.57 -2.57
N ARG A 191 15.11 -8.07 -3.38
CA ARG A 191 15.22 -8.06 -4.84
C ARG A 191 16.31 -7.10 -5.34
N PHE A 192 16.58 -6.04 -4.60
CA PHE A 192 17.64 -5.09 -4.92
C PHE A 192 18.89 -5.41 -4.08
N LYS A 193 20.04 -5.55 -4.76
CA LYS A 193 21.32 -5.79 -4.07
C LYS A 193 21.75 -4.59 -3.20
N ASP A 194 21.35 -3.38 -3.59
CA ASP A 194 21.68 -2.13 -2.93
C ASP A 194 20.70 -1.00 -3.33
N ALA A 195 20.82 0.14 -2.66
CA ALA A 195 19.99 1.32 -2.93
C ALA A 195 20.22 1.91 -4.33
N ALA A 196 21.40 1.73 -4.92
CA ALA A 196 21.71 2.24 -6.27
C ALA A 196 20.95 1.44 -7.33
N ALA A 197 20.85 0.10 -7.15
CA ALA A 197 20.05 -0.77 -8.03
C ALA A 197 18.58 -0.42 -7.96
N GLU A 198 18.05 -0.18 -6.74
CA GLU A 198 16.67 0.28 -6.53
C GLU A 198 16.42 1.62 -7.22
N GLN A 199 17.28 2.59 -7.00
CA GLN A 199 17.15 3.92 -7.62
C GLN A 199 17.21 3.85 -9.15
N LYS A 200 18.11 3.03 -9.70
CA LYS A 200 18.20 2.81 -11.15
C LYS A 200 16.90 2.26 -11.71
N PHE A 201 16.32 1.24 -11.09
CA PHE A 201 15.03 0.67 -11.48
C PHE A 201 13.93 1.73 -11.50
N PHE A 202 13.75 2.48 -10.42
CA PHE A 202 12.71 3.50 -10.34
C PHE A 202 12.95 4.69 -11.27
N THR A 203 14.21 5.02 -11.57
CA THR A 203 14.55 6.05 -12.57
C THR A 203 14.13 5.60 -13.96
N LEU A 204 14.45 4.35 -14.36
CA LEU A 204 14.02 3.76 -15.62
C LEU A 204 12.49 3.75 -15.74
N VAL A 205 11.80 3.24 -14.72
CA VAL A 205 10.33 3.19 -14.72
C VAL A 205 9.72 4.58 -14.85
N LYS A 206 10.12 5.55 -14.02
CA LYS A 206 9.58 6.92 -14.06
C LYS A 206 9.82 7.58 -15.42
N THR A 207 11.04 7.47 -15.95
CA THR A 207 11.40 8.04 -17.27
C THR A 207 10.59 7.37 -18.38
N GLY A 208 10.47 6.04 -18.34
CA GLY A 208 9.73 5.28 -19.33
C GLY A 208 8.23 5.63 -19.38
N PHE A 209 7.62 5.92 -18.22
CA PHE A 209 6.23 6.38 -18.14
C PHE A 209 6.06 7.90 -18.35
N GLY A 210 7.12 8.65 -18.60
CA GLY A 210 7.08 10.11 -18.73
C GLY A 210 6.16 10.60 -19.87
N GLN A 211 6.09 9.87 -20.97
CA GLN A 211 5.18 10.15 -22.09
C GLN A 211 4.38 8.91 -22.48
N LYS A 212 3.21 8.72 -21.89
CA LYS A 212 2.39 7.50 -22.03
C LYS A 212 2.07 7.07 -23.46
N ARG A 213 1.88 8.03 -24.38
CA ARG A 213 1.55 7.77 -25.79
C ARG A 213 2.75 7.44 -26.69
N LYS A 214 3.99 7.63 -26.20
CA LYS A 214 5.21 7.35 -26.95
C LYS A 214 5.71 5.93 -26.67
N PHE A 215 6.48 5.37 -27.59
CA PHE A 215 7.20 4.14 -27.39
C PHE A 215 8.21 4.27 -26.25
N LEU A 216 8.38 3.22 -25.48
CA LEU A 216 9.28 3.18 -24.34
C LEU A 216 10.71 3.55 -24.72
N LYS A 217 11.21 3.00 -25.82
CA LYS A 217 12.56 3.27 -26.33
C LYS A 217 12.82 4.77 -26.46
N ARG A 218 11.85 5.52 -27.05
CA ARG A 218 11.95 6.98 -27.20
C ARG A 218 11.98 7.73 -25.86
N ASN A 219 11.21 7.24 -24.88
CA ASN A 219 11.20 7.84 -23.55
C ASN A 219 12.55 7.63 -22.83
N LEU A 220 13.23 6.52 -23.11
CA LEU A 220 14.48 6.13 -22.44
C LEU A 220 15.75 6.51 -23.25
N GLU A 221 15.60 7.04 -24.46
CA GLU A 221 16.71 7.33 -25.38
C GLU A 221 17.84 8.14 -24.72
N LYS A 222 17.49 9.22 -24.04
CA LYS A 222 18.47 10.07 -23.32
C LYS A 222 19.16 9.35 -22.16
N LEU A 223 18.50 8.36 -21.56
CA LEU A 223 19.01 7.65 -20.38
C LEU A 223 19.90 6.47 -20.78
N LEU A 224 19.56 5.79 -21.89
CA LEU A 224 20.25 4.57 -22.34
C LEU A 224 21.31 4.85 -23.41
N GLY A 225 21.21 5.97 -24.12
CA GLY A 225 22.14 6.35 -25.20
C GLY A 225 22.24 5.30 -26.31
N ALA A 226 23.43 5.12 -26.88
CA ALA A 226 23.69 4.18 -27.95
C ALA A 226 23.44 2.70 -27.60
N ASN A 227 23.35 2.36 -26.33
CA ASN A 227 23.14 0.97 -25.86
C ASN A 227 21.65 0.57 -25.80
N ALA A 228 20.73 1.47 -26.17
CA ALA A 228 19.30 1.22 -26.02
C ALA A 228 18.84 -0.05 -26.75
N ASP A 229 19.26 -0.28 -27.98
CA ASP A 229 18.83 -1.44 -28.77
C ASP A 229 19.29 -2.77 -28.15
N ALA A 230 20.55 -2.87 -27.81
CA ALA A 230 21.11 -4.07 -27.18
C ALA A 230 20.45 -4.35 -25.79
N MET A 231 20.15 -3.30 -25.04
CA MET A 231 19.47 -3.44 -23.74
C MET A 231 18.03 -3.89 -23.89
N PHE A 232 17.30 -3.40 -24.90
CA PHE A 232 15.92 -3.80 -25.20
C PHE A 232 15.85 -5.25 -25.64
N GLU A 233 16.74 -5.66 -26.56
CA GLU A 233 16.86 -7.04 -27.02
C GLU A 233 17.14 -7.99 -25.84
N LYS A 234 18.17 -7.68 -25.04
CA LYS A 234 18.51 -8.46 -23.85
C LYS A 234 17.38 -8.55 -22.84
N ALA A 235 16.57 -7.51 -22.72
CA ALA A 235 15.41 -7.49 -21.83
C ALA A 235 14.17 -8.16 -22.42
N GLY A 236 14.21 -8.58 -23.69
CA GLY A 236 13.09 -9.15 -24.43
C GLY A 236 11.95 -8.15 -24.64
N ILE A 237 12.28 -6.85 -24.82
CA ILE A 237 11.30 -5.78 -25.00
C ILE A 237 11.21 -5.44 -26.49
N HIS A 238 9.99 -5.51 -27.03
CA HIS A 238 9.76 -5.12 -28.42
C HIS A 238 10.06 -3.62 -28.62
N PRO A 239 10.77 -3.20 -29.71
CA PRO A 239 11.16 -1.80 -29.94
C PRO A 239 9.99 -0.81 -29.91
N ASN A 240 8.81 -1.24 -30.35
CA ASN A 240 7.58 -0.43 -30.37
C ASN A 240 6.70 -0.61 -29.13
N ALA A 241 7.19 -1.28 -28.08
CA ALA A 241 6.44 -1.42 -26.84
C ALA A 241 6.24 -0.05 -26.14
N ARG A 242 5.09 0.14 -25.53
CA ARG A 242 4.87 1.25 -24.59
C ARG A 242 5.23 0.81 -23.17
N ALA A 243 5.48 1.76 -22.29
CA ALA A 243 5.85 1.46 -20.91
C ALA A 243 4.84 0.56 -20.18
N GLU A 244 3.56 0.73 -20.47
CA GLU A 244 2.47 -0.05 -19.88
C GLU A 244 2.39 -1.50 -20.32
N ASP A 245 2.97 -1.84 -21.49
CA ASP A 245 2.96 -3.18 -22.08
C ASP A 245 4.15 -4.03 -21.63
N VAL A 246 5.11 -3.43 -20.92
CA VAL A 246 6.36 -4.09 -20.47
C VAL A 246 6.16 -4.69 -19.09
N SER A 247 6.37 -6.00 -18.95
CA SER A 247 6.21 -6.73 -17.69
C SER A 247 7.27 -6.36 -16.65
N LEU A 248 6.98 -6.64 -15.35
CA LEU A 248 7.97 -6.44 -14.29
C LEU A 248 9.30 -7.15 -14.60
N ALA A 249 9.27 -8.39 -15.09
CA ALA A 249 10.48 -9.14 -15.43
C ALA A 249 11.33 -8.43 -16.48
N GLN A 250 10.69 -7.90 -17.53
CA GLN A 250 11.38 -7.13 -18.56
C GLN A 250 11.96 -5.81 -18.02
N TRP A 251 11.22 -5.11 -17.14
CA TRP A 251 11.73 -3.92 -16.46
C TRP A 251 12.95 -4.22 -15.57
N LEU A 252 12.93 -5.34 -14.86
CA LEU A 252 14.07 -5.79 -14.04
C LEU A 252 15.28 -6.11 -14.91
N ASN A 253 15.08 -6.88 -16.00
CA ASN A 253 16.14 -7.19 -16.96
C ASN A 253 16.75 -5.93 -17.56
N LEU A 254 15.91 -4.94 -17.93
CA LEU A 254 16.37 -3.65 -18.47
C LEU A 254 17.21 -2.87 -17.44
N ALA A 255 16.87 -2.98 -16.15
CA ALA A 255 17.64 -2.41 -15.05
C ALA A 255 18.93 -3.20 -14.73
N GLY A 256 19.09 -4.41 -15.27
CA GLY A 256 20.19 -5.33 -14.94
C GLY A 256 20.04 -5.99 -13.57
N ILE A 257 18.81 -6.19 -13.13
CA ILE A 257 18.45 -6.84 -11.85
C ILE A 257 17.98 -8.27 -12.18
N LYS A 258 18.55 -9.25 -11.47
CA LYS A 258 18.24 -10.67 -11.60
C LYS A 258 17.19 -11.10 -10.59
#